data_e3caa5696fb067a5a58be5f5d8fd085d
#
_entry.id   e3caa5696fb067a5a58be5f5d8fd085d
#
_cell.length_a   1.000
_cell.length_b   1.000
_cell.length_c   1.000
_cell.angle_alpha   90.00
_cell.angle_beta   90.00
_cell.angle_gamma   90.00
#
_symmetry.space_group_name_H-M   'P 1'
#
loop_
_entity.id
_entity.type
_entity.pdbx_description
1 polymer ?
#
loop_
_entity_poly.entity_id
_entity_poly.type
_entity_poly.pdbx_seq_one_letter_code
_entity_poly.pdbx_strand_id
1 'polypeptide(L)'
;METNTENHIKVREARSYARCIKLGLSTAADHAGVVWTHTWPSVLLSLVLPFPGLIIFIGQLDRLLCEWSELGFVPRRKPLEGWRMDAHRSMRALVSLLVFVFIICVIGSCTWAAMVYLPHGKLMAMAAMVILTLVALPSVMMTMEVEYSDSPLPVCRAGWLTGFRHYGSLLAYSLLLFMINLLIMLAGTFPMNIVTMASTQAWQAALAGDTVMTPTMWPLAIIASYIIFLIFTFSAITVTAFCNNLFWGSIHAREAEKKQD
;
A
#
# COMPACT_ATOMS: atom_id res chain seq x y z
N MET A 1 -29.26 25.97 2.67
CA MET A 1 -29.45 24.70 1.94
C MET A 1 -28.42 24.69 0.84
N GLU A 2 -27.16 24.40 1.20
CA GLU A 2 -26.05 24.32 0.25
C GLU A 2 -26.18 22.97 -0.47
N THR A 3 -26.47 23.01 -1.75
CA THR A 3 -26.39 21.89 -2.65
C THR A 3 -24.93 21.50 -2.79
N ASN A 4 -24.49 20.61 -1.90
CA ASN A 4 -23.23 19.89 -2.06
C ASN A 4 -23.35 19.10 -3.36
N THR A 5 -22.89 19.67 -4.45
CA THR A 5 -22.58 18.93 -5.68
C THR A 5 -21.43 17.99 -5.33
N GLU A 6 -21.75 16.86 -4.70
CA GLU A 6 -20.82 15.75 -4.57
C GLU A 6 -20.32 15.44 -5.98
N ASN A 7 -19.07 15.80 -6.25
CA ASN A 7 -18.41 15.50 -7.51
C ASN A 7 -18.37 13.97 -7.64
N HIS A 8 -19.34 13.43 -8.39
CA HIS A 8 -19.39 12.01 -8.72
C HIS A 8 -18.15 11.65 -9.55
N ILE A 9 -17.14 11.11 -8.90
CA ILE A 9 -15.92 10.66 -9.56
C ILE A 9 -16.19 9.28 -10.14
N LYS A 10 -16.32 9.20 -11.47
CA LYS A 10 -16.44 7.91 -12.16
C LYS A 10 -15.10 7.19 -12.08
N VAL A 11 -15.02 6.08 -11.36
CA VAL A 11 -13.79 5.29 -11.23
C VAL A 11 -13.36 4.72 -12.58
N ARG A 12 -14.30 4.22 -13.38
CA ARG A 12 -14.05 3.64 -14.72
C ARG A 12 -14.12 4.72 -15.81
N GLU A 13 -13.12 5.57 -15.86
CA GLU A 13 -12.95 6.60 -16.87
C GLU A 13 -11.50 6.64 -17.32
N ALA A 14 -11.24 6.72 -18.62
CA ALA A 14 -9.89 6.76 -19.17
C ALA A 14 -9.16 8.05 -18.76
N ARG A 15 -8.12 7.90 -17.94
CA ARG A 15 -7.31 9.00 -17.39
C ARG A 15 -5.81 8.74 -17.59
N SER A 16 -5.01 9.81 -17.58
CA SER A 16 -3.57 9.67 -17.48
C SER A 16 -3.18 9.18 -16.07
N TYR A 17 -2.04 8.46 -15.94
CA TYR A 17 -1.55 7.97 -14.66
C TYR A 17 -1.35 9.11 -13.63
N ALA A 18 -0.84 10.27 -14.07
CA ALA A 18 -0.66 11.42 -13.19
C ALA A 18 -2.00 11.98 -12.66
N ARG A 19 -3.06 11.96 -13.50
CA ARG A 19 -4.40 12.37 -13.08
C ARG A 19 -5.02 11.37 -12.11
N CYS A 20 -4.77 10.06 -12.28
CA CYS A 20 -5.20 9.03 -11.33
C CYS A 20 -4.57 9.26 -9.95
N ILE A 21 -3.26 9.55 -9.90
CA ILE A 21 -2.56 9.82 -8.63
C ILE A 21 -3.05 11.11 -7.98
N LYS A 22 -3.14 12.22 -8.76
CA LYS A 22 -3.63 13.50 -8.23
C LYS A 22 -5.04 13.34 -7.64
N LEU A 23 -5.92 12.68 -8.37
CA LEU A 23 -7.30 12.46 -7.96
C LEU A 23 -7.38 11.50 -6.78
N GLY A 24 -6.56 10.43 -6.77
CA GLY A 24 -6.48 9.49 -5.64
C GLY A 24 -6.02 10.15 -4.36
N LEU A 25 -5.00 11.01 -4.43
CA LEU A 25 -4.53 11.80 -3.30
C LEU A 25 -5.59 12.76 -2.76
N SER A 26 -6.25 13.54 -3.64
CA SER A 26 -7.29 14.47 -3.20
C SER A 26 -8.47 13.72 -2.59
N THR A 27 -8.94 12.63 -3.23
CA THR A 27 -10.06 11.83 -2.73
C THR A 27 -9.73 11.15 -1.40
N ALA A 28 -8.52 10.61 -1.24
CA ALA A 28 -8.07 10.03 0.03
C ALA A 28 -8.03 11.09 1.15
N ALA A 29 -7.59 12.31 0.86
CA ALA A 29 -7.57 13.42 1.82
C ALA A 29 -8.99 13.90 2.17
N ASP A 30 -9.85 14.11 1.18
CA ASP A 30 -11.23 14.58 1.36
C ASP A 30 -12.09 13.59 2.15
N HIS A 31 -11.83 12.28 1.98
CA HIS A 31 -12.57 11.20 2.63
C HIS A 31 -11.82 10.56 3.81
N ALA A 32 -10.71 11.14 4.27
CA ALA A 32 -9.92 10.60 5.38
C ALA A 32 -10.77 10.34 6.64
N GLY A 33 -11.71 11.24 6.95
CA GLY A 33 -12.64 11.08 8.07
C GLY A 33 -13.57 9.87 7.92
N VAL A 34 -14.06 9.60 6.70
CA VAL A 34 -14.92 8.43 6.41
C VAL A 34 -14.12 7.15 6.52
N VAL A 35 -12.91 7.13 5.95
CA VAL A 35 -11.99 5.98 6.05
C VAL A 35 -11.69 5.70 7.53
N TRP A 36 -11.34 6.72 8.30
CA TRP A 36 -11.06 6.59 9.73
C TRP A 36 -12.25 6.03 10.50
N THR A 37 -13.46 6.58 10.33
CA THR A 37 -14.66 6.09 11.03
C THR A 37 -15.01 4.66 10.69
N HIS A 38 -14.65 4.19 9.50
CA HIS A 38 -14.89 2.81 9.08
C HIS A 38 -13.82 1.84 9.58
N THR A 39 -12.57 2.27 9.65
CA THR A 39 -11.41 1.39 9.87
C THR A 39 -10.77 1.49 11.26
N TRP A 40 -11.19 2.41 12.13
CA TRP A 40 -10.56 2.63 13.43
C TRP A 40 -10.41 1.34 14.30
N PRO A 41 -11.35 0.34 14.27
CA PRO A 41 -11.18 -0.86 15.08
C PRO A 41 -9.98 -1.70 14.63
N SER A 42 -9.73 -1.78 13.31
CA SER A 42 -8.57 -2.50 12.77
C SER A 42 -7.25 -1.76 13.06
N VAL A 43 -7.27 -0.42 13.07
CA VAL A 43 -6.12 0.40 13.47
C VAL A 43 -5.79 0.17 14.95
N LEU A 44 -6.78 0.15 15.85
CA LEU A 44 -6.57 -0.19 17.27
C LEU A 44 -6.06 -1.62 17.46
N LEU A 45 -6.60 -2.57 16.69
CA LEU A 45 -6.11 -3.95 16.73
C LEU A 45 -4.63 -4.03 16.31
N SER A 46 -4.20 -3.20 15.37
CA SER A 46 -2.80 -3.16 14.91
C SER A 46 -1.81 -2.69 15.99
N LEU A 47 -2.27 -1.99 17.02
CA LEU A 47 -1.41 -1.63 18.17
C LEU A 47 -0.94 -2.87 18.94
N VAL A 48 -1.77 -3.91 19.00
CA VAL A 48 -1.48 -5.15 19.73
C VAL A 48 -1.05 -6.27 18.79
N LEU A 49 -1.74 -6.39 17.65
CA LEU A 49 -1.54 -7.41 16.64
C LEU A 49 -1.34 -6.74 15.26
N PRO A 50 -0.10 -6.32 14.93
CA PRO A 50 0.15 -5.49 13.74
C PRO A 50 -0.29 -6.16 12.44
N PHE A 51 0.03 -7.44 12.22
CA PHE A 51 -0.32 -8.15 10.99
C PHE A 51 -1.82 -8.41 10.83
N PRO A 52 -2.54 -9.00 11.80
CA PRO A 52 -3.98 -9.17 11.71
C PRO A 52 -4.73 -7.85 11.54
N GLY A 53 -4.36 -6.82 12.31
CA GLY A 53 -4.98 -5.50 12.19
C GLY A 53 -4.79 -4.89 10.81
N LEU A 54 -3.59 -5.00 10.22
CA LEU A 54 -3.28 -4.52 8.88
C LEU A 54 -4.11 -5.24 7.81
N ILE A 55 -4.22 -6.56 7.88
CA ILE A 55 -4.99 -7.36 6.92
C ILE A 55 -6.47 -7.00 6.97
N ILE A 56 -7.03 -6.82 8.17
CA ILE A 56 -8.43 -6.41 8.33
C ILE A 56 -8.64 -4.98 7.80
N PHE A 57 -7.68 -4.07 8.07
CA PHE A 57 -7.71 -2.71 7.54
C PHE A 57 -7.77 -2.69 6.01
N ILE A 58 -6.89 -3.45 5.34
CA ILE A 58 -6.87 -3.52 3.87
C ILE A 58 -8.20 -4.08 3.36
N GLY A 59 -8.75 -5.13 3.98
CA GLY A 59 -10.05 -5.70 3.58
C GLY A 59 -11.23 -4.72 3.74
N GLN A 60 -11.24 -3.92 4.80
CA GLN A 60 -12.23 -2.87 5.02
C GLN A 60 -12.10 -1.74 3.99
N LEU A 61 -10.87 -1.34 3.70
CA LEU A 61 -10.57 -0.32 2.70
C LEU A 61 -10.97 -0.77 1.29
N ASP A 62 -10.62 -2.00 0.93
CA ASP A 62 -10.97 -2.61 -0.36
C ASP A 62 -12.51 -2.67 -0.55
N ARG A 63 -13.25 -3.05 0.48
CA ARG A 63 -14.71 -2.99 0.45
C ARG A 63 -15.23 -1.58 0.20
N LEU A 64 -14.71 -0.59 0.91
CA LEU A 64 -15.10 0.81 0.76
C LEU A 64 -14.84 1.30 -0.68
N LEU A 65 -13.73 0.91 -1.28
CA LEU A 65 -13.36 1.26 -2.64
C LEU A 65 -14.24 0.55 -3.69
N CYS A 66 -14.62 -0.71 -3.48
CA CYS A 66 -15.56 -1.39 -4.37
C CYS A 66 -16.93 -0.74 -4.33
N GLU A 67 -17.45 -0.43 -3.15
CA GLU A 67 -18.73 0.27 -3.00
C GLU A 67 -18.66 1.68 -3.63
N TRP A 68 -17.54 2.38 -3.48
CA TRP A 68 -17.33 3.64 -4.18
C TRP A 68 -17.36 3.47 -5.71
N SER A 69 -16.74 2.42 -6.23
CA SER A 69 -16.74 2.16 -7.67
C SER A 69 -18.14 1.87 -8.24
N GLU A 70 -19.02 1.30 -7.43
CA GLU A 70 -20.41 0.96 -7.79
C GLU A 70 -21.36 2.16 -7.62
N LEU A 71 -21.24 2.87 -6.50
CA LEU A 71 -22.17 3.94 -6.12
C LEU A 71 -21.77 5.31 -6.68
N GLY A 72 -20.49 5.50 -7.04
CA GLY A 72 -19.92 6.78 -7.47
C GLY A 72 -19.65 7.77 -6.34
N PHE A 73 -19.92 7.41 -5.09
CA PHE A 73 -19.60 8.19 -3.89
C PHE A 73 -19.11 7.27 -2.77
N VAL A 74 -18.32 7.81 -1.82
CA VAL A 74 -17.80 7.04 -0.70
C VAL A 74 -18.88 6.88 0.37
N PRO A 75 -19.41 5.67 0.63
CA PRO A 75 -20.53 5.48 1.55
C PRO A 75 -20.08 5.68 3.00
N ARG A 76 -20.93 6.34 3.80
CA ARG A 76 -20.75 6.42 5.26
C ARG A 76 -21.40 5.22 5.90
N ARG A 77 -20.62 4.35 6.55
CA ARG A 77 -21.10 3.17 7.26
C ARG A 77 -20.64 3.16 8.71
N LYS A 78 -21.37 2.38 9.52
CA LYS A 78 -20.95 2.13 10.91
C LYS A 78 -19.78 1.13 10.92
N PRO A 79 -18.79 1.32 11.81
CA PRO A 79 -17.73 0.33 12.00
C PRO A 79 -18.36 -1.02 12.38
N LEU A 80 -17.81 -2.11 11.86
CA LEU A 80 -18.27 -3.50 12.03
C LEU A 80 -19.58 -3.86 11.29
N GLU A 81 -20.20 -2.95 10.57
CA GLU A 81 -21.33 -3.28 9.70
C GLU A 81 -20.84 -4.11 8.52
N GLY A 82 -21.33 -5.35 8.41
CA GLY A 82 -20.95 -6.28 7.33
C GLY A 82 -19.58 -6.97 7.53
N TRP A 83 -19.15 -7.18 8.76
CA TRP A 83 -17.87 -7.80 9.12
C TRP A 83 -17.55 -9.13 8.38
N ARG A 84 -18.58 -9.91 7.99
CA ARG A 84 -18.39 -11.14 7.20
C ARG A 84 -17.87 -10.86 5.78
N MET A 85 -18.34 -9.79 5.15
CA MET A 85 -17.85 -9.35 3.85
C MET A 85 -16.42 -8.80 3.98
N ASP A 86 -16.15 -8.08 5.07
CA ASP A 86 -14.79 -7.60 5.37
C ASP A 86 -13.82 -8.77 5.58
N ALA A 87 -14.23 -9.84 6.27
CA ALA A 87 -13.42 -11.04 6.45
C ALA A 87 -13.09 -11.74 5.12
N HIS A 88 -14.06 -11.86 4.21
CA HIS A 88 -13.81 -12.45 2.90
C HIS A 88 -12.84 -11.60 2.06
N ARG A 89 -12.99 -10.27 2.09
CA ARG A 89 -12.06 -9.34 1.41
C ARG A 89 -10.70 -9.32 2.07
N SER A 90 -10.63 -9.39 3.40
CA SER A 90 -9.37 -9.53 4.14
C SER A 90 -8.61 -10.81 3.74
N MET A 91 -9.31 -11.91 3.44
CA MET A 91 -8.66 -13.12 2.91
C MET A 91 -8.09 -12.90 1.50
N ARG A 92 -8.78 -12.15 0.64
CA ARG A 92 -8.23 -11.78 -0.68
C ARG A 92 -7.01 -10.86 -0.54
N ALA A 93 -7.07 -9.86 0.32
CA ALA A 93 -5.96 -8.98 0.63
C ALA A 93 -4.75 -9.78 1.19
N LEU A 94 -4.99 -10.79 2.03
CA LEU A 94 -3.95 -11.70 2.51
C LEU A 94 -3.29 -12.46 1.37
N VAL A 95 -4.09 -13.01 0.43
CA VAL A 95 -3.55 -13.72 -0.74
C VAL A 95 -2.72 -12.79 -1.60
N SER A 96 -3.20 -11.58 -1.89
CA SER A 96 -2.47 -10.54 -2.63
C SER A 96 -1.14 -10.19 -1.95
N LEU A 97 -1.17 -10.00 -0.62
CA LEU A 97 0.03 -9.74 0.18
C LEU A 97 1.03 -10.91 0.13
N LEU A 98 0.55 -12.14 0.26
CA LEU A 98 1.41 -13.33 0.18
C LEU A 98 2.08 -13.48 -1.18
N VAL A 99 1.34 -13.22 -2.28
CA VAL A 99 1.91 -13.20 -3.63
C VAL A 99 2.98 -12.13 -3.75
N PHE A 100 2.73 -10.93 -3.24
CA PHE A 100 3.70 -9.84 -3.26
C PHE A 100 4.95 -10.15 -2.45
N VAL A 101 4.80 -10.68 -1.23
CA VAL A 101 5.91 -11.15 -0.38
C VAL A 101 6.70 -12.25 -1.07
N PHE A 102 6.03 -13.21 -1.70
CA PHE A 102 6.69 -14.28 -2.46
C PHE A 102 7.57 -13.71 -3.59
N ILE A 103 7.06 -12.74 -4.36
CA ILE A 103 7.82 -12.08 -5.43
C ILE A 103 9.06 -11.38 -4.86
N ILE A 104 8.91 -10.64 -3.75
CA ILE A 104 10.03 -9.96 -3.07
C ILE A 104 11.06 -10.98 -2.59
N CYS A 105 10.62 -12.10 -2.02
CA CYS A 105 11.52 -13.18 -1.56
C CYS A 105 12.29 -13.80 -2.73
N VAL A 106 11.64 -14.03 -3.87
CA VAL A 106 12.30 -14.55 -5.08
C VAL A 106 13.35 -13.55 -5.59
N ILE A 107 13.00 -12.26 -5.71
CA ILE A 107 13.93 -11.21 -6.12
C ILE A 107 15.11 -11.15 -5.15
N GLY A 108 14.84 -11.12 -3.85
CA GLY A 108 15.86 -11.07 -2.81
C GLY A 108 16.80 -12.28 -2.84
N SER A 109 16.25 -13.48 -2.99
CA SER A 109 17.04 -14.72 -3.07
C SER A 109 17.92 -14.77 -4.33
N CYS A 110 17.39 -14.35 -5.47
CA CYS A 110 18.14 -14.29 -6.72
C CYS A 110 19.27 -13.24 -6.66
N THR A 111 18.99 -12.06 -6.07
CA THR A 111 20.03 -11.02 -5.92
C THR A 111 21.11 -11.44 -4.93
N TRP A 112 20.72 -12.11 -3.83
CA TRP A 112 21.67 -12.66 -2.87
C TRP A 112 22.55 -13.75 -3.50
N ALA A 113 21.95 -14.67 -4.25
CA ALA A 113 22.69 -15.70 -4.98
C ALA A 113 23.66 -15.09 -5.99
N ALA A 114 23.23 -14.07 -6.74
CA ALA A 114 24.12 -13.34 -7.66
C ALA A 114 25.29 -12.69 -6.93
N MET A 115 25.05 -12.13 -5.74
CA MET A 115 26.09 -11.52 -4.92
C MET A 115 27.15 -12.51 -4.43
N VAL A 116 26.73 -13.75 -4.11
CA VAL A 116 27.61 -14.77 -3.50
C VAL A 116 28.36 -15.57 -4.57
N TYR A 117 27.69 -15.95 -5.66
CA TYR A 117 28.20 -16.94 -6.61
C TYR A 117 28.79 -16.37 -7.90
N LEU A 118 28.52 -15.08 -8.24
CA LEU A 118 29.00 -14.51 -9.49
C LEU A 118 30.27 -13.67 -9.30
N PRO A 119 31.21 -13.68 -10.29
CA PRO A 119 32.32 -12.74 -10.32
C PRO A 119 31.77 -11.30 -10.36
N HIS A 120 32.39 -10.40 -9.61
CA HIS A 120 31.90 -9.03 -9.40
C HIS A 120 30.50 -8.98 -8.73
N GLY A 121 30.21 -9.88 -7.79
CA GLY A 121 28.90 -10.16 -7.20
C GLY A 121 28.07 -8.95 -6.80
N LYS A 122 28.67 -7.88 -6.27
CA LYS A 122 27.95 -6.64 -5.91
C LYS A 122 27.33 -5.95 -7.12
N LEU A 123 28.08 -5.80 -8.22
CA LEU A 123 27.58 -5.17 -9.45
C LEU A 123 26.51 -6.03 -10.12
N MET A 124 26.76 -7.36 -10.18
CA MET A 124 25.82 -8.30 -10.73
C MET A 124 24.54 -8.40 -9.91
N ALA A 125 24.62 -8.33 -8.58
CA ALA A 125 23.47 -8.29 -7.69
C ALA A 125 22.63 -7.02 -7.91
N MET A 126 23.25 -5.86 -8.07
CA MET A 126 22.54 -4.62 -8.40
C MET A 126 21.83 -4.71 -9.74
N ALA A 127 22.52 -5.22 -10.78
CA ALA A 127 21.92 -5.40 -12.10
C ALA A 127 20.76 -6.42 -12.05
N ALA A 128 20.94 -7.54 -11.37
CA ALA A 128 19.89 -8.54 -11.18
C ALA A 128 18.67 -7.97 -10.43
N MET A 129 18.89 -7.20 -9.38
CA MET A 129 17.82 -6.54 -8.63
C MET A 129 17.00 -5.62 -9.53
N VAL A 130 17.64 -4.77 -10.33
CA VAL A 130 16.94 -3.87 -11.26
C VAL A 130 16.16 -4.66 -12.31
N ILE A 131 16.79 -5.64 -12.96
CA ILE A 131 16.14 -6.44 -14.00
C ILE A 131 14.93 -7.20 -13.43
N LEU A 132 15.11 -7.88 -12.29
CA LEU A 132 14.03 -8.65 -11.66
C LEU A 132 12.88 -7.76 -11.20
N THR A 133 13.18 -6.56 -10.68
CA THR A 133 12.14 -5.59 -10.29
C THR A 133 11.36 -5.12 -11.52
N LEU A 134 12.03 -4.84 -12.63
CA LEU A 134 11.36 -4.46 -13.87
C LEU A 134 10.51 -5.61 -14.44
N VAL A 135 11.00 -6.84 -14.41
CA VAL A 135 10.24 -8.02 -14.86
C VAL A 135 9.04 -8.31 -13.93
N ALA A 136 9.18 -8.04 -12.64
CA ALA A 136 8.10 -8.23 -11.67
C ALA A 136 7.04 -7.11 -11.70
N LEU A 137 7.30 -5.99 -12.36
CA LEU A 137 6.38 -4.84 -12.39
C LEU A 137 4.95 -5.19 -12.85
N PRO A 138 4.71 -6.04 -13.88
CA PRO A 138 3.37 -6.46 -14.28
C PRO A 138 2.57 -7.16 -13.17
N SER A 139 3.24 -7.71 -12.15
CA SER A 139 2.55 -8.32 -11.00
C SER A 139 1.74 -7.31 -10.19
N VAL A 140 2.04 -6.03 -10.27
CA VAL A 140 1.24 -4.96 -9.65
C VAL A 140 -0.18 -4.93 -10.25
N MET A 141 -0.31 -5.08 -11.57
CA MET A 141 -1.64 -5.22 -12.19
C MET A 141 -2.33 -6.53 -11.79
N MET A 142 -1.58 -7.61 -11.66
CA MET A 142 -2.12 -8.89 -11.18
C MET A 142 -2.69 -8.75 -9.77
N THR A 143 -2.01 -8.07 -8.86
CA THR A 143 -2.53 -7.84 -7.49
C THR A 143 -3.77 -6.97 -7.49
N MET A 144 -3.80 -5.90 -8.30
CA MET A 144 -4.99 -5.05 -8.46
C MET A 144 -6.20 -5.85 -9.00
N GLU A 145 -5.97 -6.74 -9.98
CA GLU A 145 -7.03 -7.60 -10.51
C GLU A 145 -7.57 -8.58 -9.45
N VAL A 146 -6.71 -9.16 -8.62
CA VAL A 146 -7.13 -10.03 -7.52
C VAL A 146 -7.96 -9.27 -6.48
N GLU A 147 -7.60 -8.02 -6.18
CA GLU A 147 -8.31 -7.18 -5.23
C GLU A 147 -9.70 -6.76 -5.74
N TYR A 148 -9.79 -6.29 -6.99
CA TYR A 148 -10.99 -5.63 -7.51
C TYR A 148 -11.89 -6.53 -8.37
N SER A 149 -11.51 -7.79 -8.61
CA SER A 149 -12.30 -8.77 -9.38
C SER A 149 -12.99 -9.80 -8.48
N ASP A 150 -14.12 -10.33 -8.96
CA ASP A 150 -14.91 -11.32 -8.21
C ASP A 150 -14.33 -12.74 -8.26
N SER A 151 -13.43 -13.06 -9.22
CA SER A 151 -12.86 -14.39 -9.38
C SER A 151 -11.32 -14.36 -9.47
N PRO A 152 -10.57 -14.81 -8.43
CA PRO A 152 -9.14 -14.56 -8.33
C PRO A 152 -8.24 -15.38 -9.28
N LEU A 153 -8.56 -16.62 -9.60
CA LEU A 153 -7.63 -17.51 -10.31
C LEU A 153 -7.47 -17.25 -11.83
N PRO A 154 -8.55 -17.12 -12.65
CA PRO A 154 -8.39 -16.81 -14.07
C PRO A 154 -7.88 -15.38 -14.31
N VAL A 155 -8.07 -14.51 -13.34
CA VAL A 155 -7.75 -13.09 -13.37
C VAL A 155 -6.25 -12.82 -13.21
N CYS A 156 -5.51 -13.66 -12.50
CA CYS A 156 -4.05 -13.51 -12.35
C CYS A 156 -3.33 -13.46 -13.69
N ARG A 157 -3.64 -14.39 -14.61
CA ARG A 157 -3.03 -14.42 -15.94
C ARG A 157 -3.45 -13.22 -16.80
N ALA A 158 -4.72 -12.85 -16.74
CA ALA A 158 -5.23 -11.70 -17.46
C ALA A 158 -4.58 -10.40 -16.96
N GLY A 159 -4.50 -10.20 -15.65
CA GLY A 159 -3.85 -9.05 -15.03
C GLY A 159 -2.37 -8.93 -15.38
N TRP A 160 -1.63 -10.05 -15.39
CA TRP A 160 -0.25 -10.08 -15.84
C TRP A 160 -0.09 -9.61 -17.29
N LEU A 161 -0.91 -10.12 -18.21
CA LEU A 161 -0.87 -9.74 -19.62
C LEU A 161 -1.27 -8.26 -19.83
N THR A 162 -2.27 -7.78 -19.09
CA THR A 162 -2.67 -6.37 -19.08
C THR A 162 -1.53 -5.49 -18.57
N GLY A 163 -0.79 -5.92 -17.56
CA GLY A 163 0.40 -5.24 -17.06
C GLY A 163 1.48 -5.07 -18.13
N PHE A 164 1.74 -6.09 -18.95
CA PHE A 164 2.69 -5.97 -20.07
C PHE A 164 2.19 -5.05 -21.19
N ARG A 165 0.89 -5.09 -21.52
CA ARG A 165 0.33 -4.18 -22.54
C ARG A 165 0.43 -2.71 -22.15
N HIS A 166 0.34 -2.41 -20.86
CA HIS A 166 0.37 -1.05 -20.33
C HIS A 166 1.66 -0.74 -19.55
N TYR A 167 2.76 -1.47 -19.86
CA TYR A 167 4.01 -1.46 -19.10
C TYR A 167 4.55 -0.05 -18.85
N GLY A 168 4.63 0.80 -19.88
CA GLY A 168 5.14 2.17 -19.75
C GLY A 168 4.30 3.04 -18.80
N SER A 169 2.97 2.94 -18.89
CA SER A 169 2.07 3.66 -17.97
C SER A 169 2.16 3.12 -16.56
N LEU A 170 2.31 1.80 -16.41
CA LEU A 170 2.46 1.13 -15.13
C LEU A 170 3.79 1.49 -14.46
N LEU A 171 4.88 1.54 -15.22
CA LEU A 171 6.20 1.94 -14.70
C LEU A 171 6.17 3.39 -14.19
N ALA A 172 5.66 4.31 -15.00
CA ALA A 172 5.57 5.72 -14.59
C ALA A 172 4.64 5.91 -13.38
N TYR A 173 3.51 5.21 -13.36
CA TYR A 173 2.58 5.19 -12.24
C TYR A 173 3.24 4.66 -10.95
N SER A 174 3.85 3.47 -11.03
CA SER A 174 4.48 2.83 -9.87
C SER A 174 5.64 3.64 -9.32
N LEU A 175 6.46 4.25 -10.19
CA LEU A 175 7.56 5.12 -9.76
C LEU A 175 7.05 6.35 -9.01
N LEU A 176 6.03 7.02 -9.55
CA LEU A 176 5.48 8.22 -8.91
C LEU A 176 4.78 7.88 -7.59
N LEU A 177 4.01 6.78 -7.54
CA LEU A 177 3.36 6.31 -6.33
C LEU A 177 4.39 5.88 -5.27
N PHE A 178 5.47 5.21 -5.68
CA PHE A 178 6.59 4.87 -4.80
C PHE A 178 7.22 6.11 -4.17
N MET A 179 7.49 7.16 -4.96
CA MET A 179 8.05 8.42 -4.44
C MET A 179 7.14 9.07 -3.41
N ILE A 180 5.83 9.07 -3.64
CA ILE A 180 4.85 9.63 -2.69
C ILE A 180 4.85 8.81 -1.40
N ASN A 181 4.76 7.48 -1.50
CA ASN A 181 4.80 6.61 -0.33
C ASN A 181 6.12 6.71 0.43
N LEU A 182 7.24 6.85 -0.28
CA LEU A 182 8.55 7.07 0.34
C LEU A 182 8.55 8.34 1.20
N LEU A 183 8.00 9.45 0.70
CA LEU A 183 7.91 10.70 1.46
C LEU A 183 7.00 10.54 2.70
N ILE A 184 5.86 9.89 2.56
CA ILE A 184 4.95 9.63 3.68
C ILE A 184 5.65 8.76 4.73
N MET A 185 6.31 7.68 4.31
CA MET A 185 6.99 6.75 5.22
C MET A 185 8.22 7.36 5.87
N LEU A 186 8.99 8.21 5.16
CA LEU A 186 10.09 8.96 5.76
C LEU A 186 9.62 9.85 6.90
N ALA A 187 8.50 10.56 6.72
CA ALA A 187 7.91 11.39 7.78
C ALA A 187 7.47 10.54 8.98
N GLY A 188 6.86 9.36 8.74
CA GLY A 188 6.39 8.45 9.79
C GLY A 188 7.52 7.73 10.54
N THR A 189 8.60 7.37 9.85
CA THR A 189 9.73 6.65 10.45
C THR A 189 10.70 7.58 11.18
N PHE A 190 10.68 8.88 10.90
CA PHE A 190 11.61 9.84 11.49
C PHE A 190 11.63 9.84 13.03
N PRO A 191 10.49 9.94 13.76
CA PRO A 191 10.48 9.86 15.20
C PRO A 191 11.02 8.53 15.74
N MET A 192 10.68 7.42 15.07
CA MET A 192 11.13 6.08 15.45
C MET A 192 12.66 5.94 15.28
N ASN A 193 13.22 6.48 14.22
CA ASN A 193 14.66 6.50 13.99
C ASN A 193 15.41 7.27 15.08
N ILE A 194 14.89 8.43 15.50
CA ILE A 194 15.49 9.22 16.59
C ILE A 194 15.50 8.39 17.88
N VAL A 195 14.37 7.78 18.25
CA VAL A 195 14.26 6.96 19.47
C VAL A 195 15.19 5.76 19.39
N THR A 196 15.27 5.08 18.24
CA THR A 196 16.15 3.92 18.05
C THR A 196 17.62 4.31 18.15
N MET A 197 18.03 5.40 17.50
CA MET A 197 19.41 5.88 17.58
C MET A 197 19.81 6.26 19.01
N ALA A 198 18.95 6.97 19.73
CA ALA A 198 19.19 7.35 21.12
C ALA A 198 19.24 6.12 22.04
N SER A 199 18.39 5.11 21.82
CA SER A 199 18.45 3.83 22.56
C SER A 199 19.77 3.09 22.30
N THR A 200 20.20 3.04 21.05
CA THR A 200 21.46 2.38 20.67
C THR A 200 22.66 3.07 21.31
N GLN A 201 22.70 4.39 21.32
CA GLN A 201 23.76 5.17 21.96
C GLN A 201 23.78 4.96 23.47
N ALA A 202 22.61 4.98 24.11
CA ALA A 202 22.50 4.70 25.55
C ALA A 202 22.99 3.29 25.92
N TRP A 203 22.65 2.30 25.09
CA TRP A 203 23.11 0.93 25.26
C TRP A 203 24.63 0.79 25.09
N GLN A 204 25.20 1.46 24.09
CA GLN A 204 26.65 1.46 23.85
C GLN A 204 27.41 2.14 25.02
N ALA A 205 26.91 3.26 25.53
CA ALA A 205 27.48 3.95 26.69
C ALA A 205 27.43 3.08 27.92
N ALA A 206 26.31 2.37 28.17
CA ALA A 206 26.20 1.42 29.27
C ALA A 206 27.22 0.25 29.17
N LEU A 207 27.46 -0.25 27.94
CA LEU A 207 28.51 -1.27 27.73
C LEU A 207 29.92 -0.74 27.96
N ALA A 208 30.16 0.57 27.75
CA ALA A 208 31.42 1.23 28.05
C ALA A 208 31.62 1.52 29.53
N GLY A 209 30.65 1.22 30.41
CA GLY A 209 30.70 1.44 31.84
C GLY A 209 30.21 2.81 32.29
N ASP A 210 29.66 3.62 31.37
CA ASP A 210 29.08 4.92 31.69
C ASP A 210 27.72 4.72 32.36
N THR A 211 27.46 5.47 33.44
CA THR A 211 26.14 5.51 34.09
C THR A 211 25.18 6.35 33.27
N VAL A 212 24.49 5.72 32.35
CA VAL A 212 23.45 6.37 31.53
C VAL A 212 22.12 6.30 32.25
N MET A 213 21.61 7.43 32.73
CA MET A 213 20.24 7.53 33.18
C MET A 213 19.30 7.52 32.01
N THR A 214 18.58 6.41 31.77
CA THR A 214 17.48 6.40 30.82
C THR A 214 16.38 7.32 31.32
N PRO A 215 15.93 8.31 30.51
CA PRO A 215 14.84 9.18 30.94
C PRO A 215 13.58 8.38 31.30
N THR A 216 12.91 8.74 32.38
CA THR A 216 11.67 8.08 32.83
C THR A 216 10.56 8.09 31.77
N MET A 217 10.60 9.05 30.85
CA MET A 217 9.65 9.17 29.73
C MET A 217 9.99 8.31 28.48
N TRP A 218 11.06 7.51 28.56
CA TRP A 218 11.53 6.70 27.42
C TRP A 218 10.48 5.71 26.87
N PRO A 219 9.76 4.94 27.71
CA PRO A 219 8.71 4.06 27.23
C PRO A 219 7.59 4.82 26.51
N LEU A 220 7.24 6.01 26.98
CA LEU A 220 6.23 6.87 26.37
C LEU A 220 6.68 7.36 24.99
N ALA A 221 7.96 7.72 24.85
CA ALA A 221 8.53 8.14 23.56
C ALA A 221 8.51 7.00 22.53
N ILE A 222 8.79 5.76 22.93
CA ILE A 222 8.71 4.56 22.08
C ILE A 222 7.26 4.36 21.61
N ILE A 223 6.30 4.37 22.54
CA ILE A 223 4.88 4.18 22.23
C ILE A 223 4.38 5.29 21.29
N ALA A 224 4.72 6.54 21.58
CA ALA A 224 4.30 7.68 20.76
C ALA A 224 4.87 7.58 19.34
N SER A 225 6.16 7.27 19.19
CA SER A 225 6.79 7.10 17.87
C SER A 225 6.21 5.92 17.09
N TYR A 226 5.84 4.84 17.76
CA TYR A 226 5.17 3.70 17.14
C TYR A 226 3.76 4.07 16.66
N ILE A 227 2.98 4.81 17.44
CA ILE A 227 1.66 5.31 17.04
C ILE A 227 1.77 6.21 15.82
N ILE A 228 2.74 7.14 15.82
CA ILE A 228 2.99 8.02 14.67
C ILE A 228 3.33 7.18 13.43
N PHE A 229 4.24 6.22 13.56
CA PHE A 229 4.60 5.31 12.48
C PHE A 229 3.37 4.58 11.91
N LEU A 230 2.48 4.05 12.76
CA LEU A 230 1.25 3.39 12.32
C LEU A 230 0.31 4.34 11.57
N ILE A 231 0.12 5.57 12.06
CA ILE A 231 -0.74 6.56 11.40
C ILE A 231 -0.23 6.84 9.96
N PHE A 232 1.08 7.04 9.79
CA PHE A 232 1.65 7.26 8.46
C PHE A 232 1.57 6.00 7.59
N THR A 233 1.76 4.81 8.15
CA THR A 233 1.61 3.54 7.44
C THR A 233 0.19 3.37 6.90
N PHE A 234 -0.83 3.57 7.73
CA PHE A 234 -2.23 3.50 7.31
C PHE A 234 -2.59 4.58 6.29
N SER A 235 -2.03 5.78 6.43
CA SER A 235 -2.19 6.85 5.45
C SER A 235 -1.58 6.48 4.09
N ALA A 236 -0.38 5.90 4.06
CA ALA A 236 0.29 5.44 2.86
C ALA A 236 -0.53 4.34 2.15
N ILE A 237 -1.04 3.37 2.92
CA ILE A 237 -1.90 2.29 2.38
C ILE A 237 -3.20 2.87 1.81
N THR A 238 -3.83 3.81 2.51
CA THR A 238 -5.06 4.47 2.04
C THR A 238 -4.83 5.20 0.73
N VAL A 239 -3.80 6.03 0.65
CA VAL A 239 -3.42 6.75 -0.58
C VAL A 239 -3.16 5.76 -1.72
N THR A 240 -2.39 4.71 -1.45
CA THR A 240 -2.08 3.66 -2.44
C THR A 240 -3.36 3.00 -2.96
N ALA A 241 -4.27 2.62 -2.09
CA ALA A 241 -5.50 1.94 -2.45
C ALA A 241 -6.42 2.82 -3.31
N PHE A 242 -6.61 4.10 -2.96
CA PHE A 242 -7.38 5.04 -3.78
C PHE A 242 -6.75 5.27 -5.15
N CYS A 243 -5.43 5.45 -5.21
CA CYS A 243 -4.70 5.60 -6.48
C CYS A 243 -4.81 4.33 -7.34
N ASN A 244 -4.63 3.15 -6.75
CA ASN A 244 -4.70 1.86 -7.43
C ASN A 244 -6.09 1.62 -8.02
N ASN A 245 -7.16 1.89 -7.28
CA ASN A 245 -8.53 1.73 -7.76
C ASN A 245 -8.82 2.62 -8.98
N LEU A 246 -8.41 3.87 -8.95
CA LEU A 246 -8.56 4.80 -10.08
C LEU A 246 -7.70 4.41 -11.28
N PHE A 247 -6.47 3.95 -11.06
CA PHE A 247 -5.57 3.52 -12.11
C PHE A 247 -6.08 2.25 -12.79
N TRP A 248 -6.48 1.25 -12.00
CA TRP A 248 -7.10 0.02 -12.49
C TRP A 248 -8.37 0.32 -13.32
N GLY A 249 -9.29 1.13 -12.79
CA GLY A 249 -10.48 1.54 -13.51
C GLY A 249 -10.20 2.28 -14.81
N SER A 250 -9.15 3.11 -14.85
CA SER A 250 -8.72 3.83 -16.04
C SER A 250 -8.16 2.91 -17.14
N ILE A 251 -7.41 1.86 -16.77
CA ILE A 251 -6.89 0.86 -17.73
C ILE A 251 -8.06 0.10 -18.36
N HIS A 252 -8.99 -0.38 -17.53
CA HIS A 252 -10.17 -1.11 -18.03
C HIS A 252 -11.07 -0.25 -18.92
N ALA A 253 -11.25 1.03 -18.62
CA ALA A 253 -11.98 1.96 -19.49
C ALA A 253 -11.33 2.09 -20.85
N ARG A 254 -10.01 2.24 -20.92
CA ARG A 254 -9.26 2.31 -22.19
C ARG A 254 -9.33 1.02 -22.99
N GLU A 255 -9.32 -0.13 -22.35
CA GLU A 255 -9.46 -1.42 -23.04
C GLU A 255 -10.88 -1.63 -23.58
N ALA A 256 -11.89 -1.11 -22.88
CA ALA A 256 -13.28 -1.14 -23.35
C ALA A 256 -13.47 -0.24 -24.57
N GLU A 257 -12.91 0.98 -24.57
CA GLU A 257 -12.93 1.89 -25.72
C GLU A 257 -12.31 1.25 -26.97
N LYS A 258 -11.13 0.60 -26.85
CA LYS A 258 -10.44 -0.08 -27.96
C LYS A 258 -11.18 -1.28 -28.54
N LYS A 259 -12.16 -1.84 -27.85
CA LYS A 259 -12.97 -2.95 -28.36
C LYS A 259 -14.21 -2.47 -29.11
N GLN A 260 -14.56 -1.20 -28.99
CA GLN A 260 -15.70 -0.58 -29.67
C GLN A 260 -15.31 0.06 -31.00
N ASP A 261 -14.02 0.39 -31.16
CA ASP A 261 -13.41 0.81 -32.44
C ASP A 261 -12.98 -0.42 -33.26
#